data_4dcd387420acf6432e3de51b192185f9
#
_entry.id   4dcd387420acf6432e3de51b192185f9
#
_cell.length_a   1.000
_cell.length_b   1.000
_cell.length_c   1.000
_cell.angle_alpha   90.00
_cell.angle_beta   90.00
_cell.angle_gamma   90.00
#
_symmetry.space_group_name_H-M   'P 1'
#
loop_
_entity.id
_entity.type
_entity.pdbx_description
1 polymer ?
#
loop_
_entity_poly.entity_id
_entity_poly.type
_entity_poly.pdbx_seq_one_letter_code
_entity_poly.pdbx_strand_id
1 'polypeptide(L)'
;MAHPLSDTKEGVTHSLCSLEFENHRPLYDWFLKVLELPHPSRQIEFARLNLNYTLTSKRKCLKLVNDGLVSGWDDPRMATICGMRRRGFPPEAIRTFAEKIGVSKAYSVVDFALLESCVRDNLNENADRAMAVLRPLKVVIDNYPEDKTEEIAVDINPNKPELGKRTVPFSREIYIE
;
A
#
# COMPACT_ATOMS: atom_id res chain seq x y z
N MET A 1 -9.86 -30.07 -15.08
CA MET A 1 -9.26 -31.31 -14.51
C MET A 1 -7.89 -31.06 -13.85
N ALA A 2 -6.95 -30.35 -14.46
CA ALA A 2 -5.61 -30.11 -13.88
C ALA A 2 -5.65 -29.39 -12.52
N HIS A 3 -6.45 -28.35 -12.38
CA HIS A 3 -6.53 -27.52 -11.18
C HIS A 3 -6.87 -28.31 -9.90
N PRO A 4 -8.01 -29.06 -9.81
CA PRO A 4 -8.31 -29.85 -8.61
C PRO A 4 -7.26 -30.93 -8.31
N LEU A 5 -6.68 -31.52 -9.36
CA LEU A 5 -5.65 -32.55 -9.21
C LEU A 5 -4.34 -31.98 -8.67
N SER A 6 -3.89 -30.81 -9.17
CA SER A 6 -2.71 -30.12 -8.66
C SER A 6 -2.90 -29.69 -7.20
N ASP A 7 -4.03 -29.07 -6.89
CA ASP A 7 -4.34 -28.63 -5.53
C ASP A 7 -4.25 -29.78 -4.52
N THR A 8 -4.82 -30.93 -4.87
CA THR A 8 -4.76 -32.12 -3.98
C THR A 8 -3.36 -32.69 -3.86
N LYS A 9 -2.62 -32.80 -4.97
CA LYS A 9 -1.24 -33.33 -4.95
C LYS A 9 -0.27 -32.44 -4.18
N GLU A 10 -0.50 -31.14 -4.21
CA GLU A 10 0.32 -30.14 -3.52
C GLU A 10 -0.15 -29.91 -2.06
N GLY A 11 -1.22 -30.55 -1.62
CA GLY A 11 -1.76 -30.42 -0.27
C GLY A 11 -2.44 -29.08 -0.01
N VAL A 12 -2.94 -28.42 -1.07
CA VAL A 12 -3.69 -27.17 -0.96
C VAL A 12 -5.03 -27.43 -0.27
N THR A 13 -5.31 -26.73 0.81
CA THR A 13 -6.55 -26.85 1.58
C THR A 13 -7.64 -25.88 1.11
N HIS A 14 -7.24 -24.69 0.66
CA HIS A 14 -8.11 -23.61 0.21
C HIS A 14 -7.67 -23.10 -1.16
N SER A 15 -8.45 -23.42 -2.17
CA SER A 15 -8.24 -22.95 -3.55
C SER A 15 -8.97 -21.62 -3.74
N LEU A 16 -8.22 -20.55 -4.03
CA LEU A 16 -8.77 -19.21 -4.15
C LEU A 16 -9.02 -18.85 -5.61
N CYS A 17 -10.19 -18.27 -5.88
CA CYS A 17 -10.59 -17.90 -7.23
C CYS A 17 -11.31 -16.53 -7.24
N SER A 18 -11.32 -15.86 -8.39
CA SER A 18 -12.15 -14.68 -8.54
C SER A 18 -13.64 -15.06 -8.71
N LEU A 19 -14.52 -14.16 -8.27
CA LEU A 19 -15.98 -14.38 -8.27
C LEU A 19 -16.55 -14.72 -9.66
N GLU A 20 -15.88 -14.30 -10.73
CA GLU A 20 -16.25 -14.63 -12.12
C GLU A 20 -16.35 -16.13 -12.38
N PHE A 21 -15.64 -16.96 -11.60
CA PHE A 21 -15.59 -18.41 -11.73
C PHE A 21 -16.43 -19.16 -10.70
N GLU A 22 -17.30 -18.48 -9.97
CA GLU A 22 -18.17 -19.13 -8.97
C GLU A 22 -19.00 -20.27 -9.58
N ASN A 23 -19.48 -20.08 -10.79
CA ASN A 23 -20.25 -21.10 -11.52
C ASN A 23 -19.44 -22.35 -11.87
N HIS A 24 -18.12 -22.29 -11.76
CA HIS A 24 -17.21 -23.42 -12.01
C HIS A 24 -16.96 -24.28 -10.76
N ARG A 25 -17.35 -23.81 -9.57
CA ARG A 25 -17.16 -24.57 -8.32
C ARG A 25 -17.82 -25.96 -8.35
N PRO A 26 -19.05 -26.14 -8.85
CA PRO A 26 -19.66 -27.48 -8.94
C PRO A 26 -18.84 -28.45 -9.78
N LEU A 27 -18.17 -27.96 -10.84
CA LEU A 27 -17.28 -28.76 -11.67
C LEU A 27 -15.98 -29.10 -10.93
N TYR A 28 -15.42 -28.17 -10.16
CA TYR A 28 -14.27 -28.40 -9.31
C TYR A 28 -14.55 -29.49 -8.27
N ASP A 29 -15.65 -29.38 -7.55
CA ASP A 29 -16.08 -30.31 -6.52
C ASP A 29 -16.38 -31.71 -7.12
N TRP A 30 -16.97 -31.74 -8.32
CA TRP A 30 -17.23 -32.98 -9.05
C TRP A 30 -15.94 -33.73 -9.39
N PHE A 31 -14.90 -33.03 -9.85
CA PHE A 31 -13.59 -33.64 -10.11
C PHE A 31 -12.94 -34.19 -8.85
N LEU A 32 -12.99 -33.49 -7.73
CA LEU A 32 -12.48 -33.97 -6.45
C LEU A 32 -13.17 -35.28 -6.04
N LYS A 33 -14.49 -35.33 -6.22
CA LYS A 33 -15.31 -36.50 -5.89
C LYS A 33 -15.03 -37.70 -6.81
N VAL A 34 -15.04 -37.48 -8.12
CA VAL A 34 -14.89 -38.57 -9.12
C VAL A 34 -13.49 -39.15 -9.12
N LEU A 35 -12.48 -38.33 -8.84
CA LEU A 35 -11.10 -38.81 -8.77
C LEU A 35 -10.73 -39.40 -7.39
N GLU A 36 -11.67 -39.43 -6.44
CA GLU A 36 -11.48 -39.97 -5.08
C GLU A 36 -10.19 -39.46 -4.43
N LEU A 37 -9.96 -38.13 -4.55
CA LEU A 37 -8.72 -37.53 -4.11
C LEU A 37 -8.63 -37.51 -2.57
N PRO A 38 -7.46 -37.89 -1.97
CA PRO A 38 -7.35 -38.15 -0.53
C PRO A 38 -7.51 -36.91 0.36
N HIS A 39 -7.25 -35.71 -0.17
CA HIS A 39 -7.34 -34.45 0.55
C HIS A 39 -8.10 -33.43 -0.29
N PRO A 40 -9.44 -33.45 -0.24
CA PRO A 40 -10.25 -32.52 -1.04
C PRO A 40 -10.04 -31.08 -0.55
N SER A 41 -9.52 -30.24 -1.43
CA SER A 41 -9.44 -28.80 -1.20
C SER A 41 -10.83 -28.15 -1.35
N ARG A 42 -10.99 -26.97 -0.74
CA ARG A 42 -12.22 -26.17 -0.86
C ARG A 42 -11.97 -24.96 -1.73
N GLN A 43 -12.72 -24.82 -2.81
CA GLN A 43 -12.68 -23.60 -3.62
C GLN A 43 -13.48 -22.47 -2.97
N ILE A 44 -12.89 -21.30 -2.92
CA ILE A 44 -13.48 -20.08 -2.36
C ILE A 44 -13.31 -18.96 -3.38
N GLU A 45 -14.41 -18.31 -3.73
CA GLU A 45 -14.41 -17.17 -4.64
C GLU A 45 -14.68 -15.87 -3.87
N PHE A 46 -14.08 -14.80 -4.35
CA PHE A 46 -14.29 -13.46 -3.82
C PHE A 46 -14.21 -12.40 -4.92
N ALA A 47 -14.86 -11.28 -4.67
CA ALA A 47 -14.89 -10.16 -5.60
C ALA A 47 -13.50 -9.51 -5.71
N ARG A 48 -13.19 -9.02 -6.90
CA ARG A 48 -11.98 -8.26 -7.15
C ARG A 48 -12.05 -6.92 -6.40
N LEU A 49 -10.93 -6.52 -5.80
CA LEU A 49 -10.76 -5.18 -5.26
C LEU A 49 -10.76 -4.15 -6.41
N ASN A 50 -11.70 -3.22 -6.36
CA ASN A 50 -11.72 -2.05 -7.22
C ASN A 50 -11.48 -0.81 -6.35
N LEU A 51 -10.51 0.00 -6.75
CA LEU A 51 -10.21 1.29 -6.11
C LEU A 51 -10.62 2.41 -7.07
N ASN A 52 -11.23 3.47 -6.53
CA ASN A 52 -11.44 4.68 -7.30
C ASN A 52 -10.08 5.33 -7.63
N TYR A 53 -10.04 6.16 -8.65
CA TYR A 53 -8.83 6.88 -9.12
C TYR A 53 -7.59 6.00 -9.33
N THR A 54 -7.74 4.68 -9.38
CA THR A 54 -6.63 3.72 -9.41
C THR A 54 -6.75 2.77 -10.58
N LEU A 55 -5.68 2.65 -11.34
CA LEU A 55 -5.59 1.73 -12.47
C LEU A 55 -5.03 0.38 -12.00
N THR A 56 -5.88 -0.65 -11.93
CA THR A 56 -5.49 -2.02 -11.52
C THR A 56 -5.36 -3.00 -12.69
N SER A 57 -5.69 -2.58 -13.91
CA SER A 57 -5.63 -3.44 -15.10
C SER A 57 -4.20 -3.58 -15.63
N LYS A 58 -3.64 -4.80 -15.62
CA LYS A 58 -2.32 -5.10 -16.18
C LYS A 58 -2.15 -4.57 -17.62
N ARG A 59 -3.16 -4.78 -18.49
CA ARG A 59 -3.12 -4.33 -19.89
C ARG A 59 -2.99 -2.80 -19.98
N LYS A 60 -3.75 -2.07 -19.18
CA LYS A 60 -3.70 -0.61 -19.17
C LYS A 60 -2.39 -0.09 -18.56
N CYS A 61 -1.91 -0.72 -17.48
CA CYS A 61 -0.61 -0.39 -16.89
C CYS A 61 0.54 -0.64 -17.88
N LEU A 62 0.51 -1.77 -18.60
CA LEU A 62 1.50 -2.07 -19.65
C LEU A 62 1.49 -1.00 -20.75
N LYS A 63 0.32 -0.50 -21.13
CA LYS A 63 0.22 0.59 -22.10
C LYS A 63 0.91 1.87 -21.60
N LEU A 64 0.71 2.25 -20.33
CA LEU A 64 1.38 3.42 -19.74
C LEU A 64 2.91 3.28 -19.76
N VAL A 65 3.43 2.08 -19.52
CA VAL A 65 4.88 1.81 -19.57
C VAL A 65 5.39 1.88 -21.00
N ASN A 66 4.70 1.24 -21.95
CA ASN A 66 5.12 1.20 -23.34
C ASN A 66 5.06 2.57 -24.03
N ASP A 67 4.07 3.39 -23.68
CA ASP A 67 3.89 4.75 -24.19
C ASP A 67 4.88 5.75 -23.52
N GLY A 68 5.70 5.30 -22.56
CA GLY A 68 6.66 6.16 -21.84
C GLY A 68 6.03 7.19 -20.91
N LEU A 69 4.74 7.02 -20.56
CA LEU A 69 4.02 7.94 -19.66
C LEU A 69 4.42 7.76 -18.18
N VAL A 70 4.97 6.60 -17.85
CA VAL A 70 5.58 6.26 -16.55
C VAL A 70 6.96 5.66 -16.77
N SER A 71 7.84 5.78 -15.77
CA SER A 71 9.23 5.31 -15.86
C SER A 71 9.38 3.78 -15.88
N GLY A 72 8.35 3.05 -15.46
CA GLY A 72 8.35 1.58 -15.40
C GLY A 72 7.28 1.06 -14.46
N TRP A 73 7.32 -0.23 -14.18
CA TRP A 73 6.38 -0.91 -13.29
C TRP A 73 6.54 -0.51 -11.81
N ASP A 74 7.64 0.08 -11.45
CA ASP A 74 7.95 0.61 -10.11
C ASP A 74 7.73 2.12 -9.97
N ASP A 75 7.19 2.77 -11.01
CA ASP A 75 6.86 4.19 -10.94
C ASP A 75 5.92 4.47 -9.74
N PRO A 76 6.22 5.47 -8.88
CA PRO A 76 5.39 5.77 -7.69
C PRO A 76 3.93 6.12 -7.98
N ARG A 77 3.61 6.44 -9.23
CA ARG A 77 2.24 6.70 -9.70
C ARG A 77 1.47 5.43 -10.02
N MET A 78 2.17 4.29 -10.09
CA MET A 78 1.57 2.98 -10.39
C MET A 78 1.12 2.28 -9.12
N ALA A 79 -0.08 1.70 -9.14
CA ALA A 79 -0.63 0.91 -8.03
C ALA A 79 -0.08 -0.53 -8.02
N THR A 80 1.20 -0.70 -8.29
CA THR A 80 1.92 -1.96 -8.14
C THR A 80 2.59 -2.03 -6.77
N ILE A 81 2.88 -3.22 -6.28
CA ILE A 81 3.63 -3.39 -5.02
C ILE A 81 4.99 -2.67 -5.09
N CYS A 82 5.68 -2.74 -6.21
CA CYS A 82 6.94 -2.04 -6.41
C CYS A 82 6.76 -0.52 -6.44
N GLY A 83 5.71 -0.01 -7.10
CA GLY A 83 5.39 1.41 -7.12
C GLY A 83 5.02 1.94 -5.74
N MET A 84 4.19 1.21 -4.99
CA MET A 84 3.82 1.56 -3.62
C MET A 84 5.03 1.53 -2.68
N ARG A 85 5.92 0.54 -2.79
CA ARG A 85 7.18 0.51 -2.04
C ARG A 85 8.03 1.73 -2.32
N ARG A 86 8.21 2.08 -3.59
CA ARG A 86 9.00 3.25 -4.01
C ARG A 86 8.35 4.56 -3.55
N ARG A 87 7.03 4.61 -3.48
CA ARG A 87 6.26 5.75 -2.94
C ARG A 87 6.41 5.87 -1.41
N GLY A 88 6.88 4.85 -0.72
CA GLY A 88 7.07 4.83 0.73
C GLY A 88 5.89 4.25 1.52
N PHE A 89 5.05 3.44 0.90
CA PHE A 89 3.95 2.76 1.58
C PHE A 89 4.50 1.59 2.41
N PRO A 90 4.31 1.59 3.74
CA PRO A 90 4.71 0.48 4.58
C PRO A 90 3.88 -0.78 4.29
N PRO A 91 4.48 -1.99 4.29
CA PRO A 91 3.75 -3.22 4.05
C PRO A 91 2.65 -3.49 5.08
N GLU A 92 2.85 -3.08 6.33
CA GLU A 92 1.87 -3.17 7.42
C GLU A 92 0.62 -2.35 7.12
N ALA A 93 0.78 -1.15 6.57
CA ALA A 93 -0.34 -0.30 6.18
C ALA A 93 -1.18 -0.94 5.05
N ILE A 94 -0.53 -1.61 4.09
CA ILE A 94 -1.22 -2.32 3.01
C ILE A 94 -1.98 -3.53 3.56
N ARG A 95 -1.41 -4.25 4.53
CA ARG A 95 -2.09 -5.37 5.22
C ARG A 95 -3.29 -4.88 6.01
N THR A 96 -3.14 -3.83 6.81
CA THR A 96 -4.24 -3.21 7.56
C THR A 96 -5.37 -2.74 6.63
N PHE A 97 -5.02 -2.18 5.47
CA PHE A 97 -5.99 -1.83 4.45
C PHE A 97 -6.75 -3.06 3.93
N ALA A 98 -6.04 -4.15 3.60
CA ALA A 98 -6.64 -5.39 3.14
C ALA A 98 -7.57 -6.01 4.20
N GLU A 99 -7.19 -5.97 5.47
CA GLU A 99 -8.00 -6.43 6.60
C GLU A 99 -9.27 -5.60 6.78
N LYS A 100 -9.17 -4.27 6.66
CA LYS A 100 -10.34 -3.37 6.76
C LYS A 100 -11.35 -3.60 5.64
N ILE A 101 -10.89 -3.92 4.43
CA ILE A 101 -11.77 -4.26 3.30
C ILE A 101 -12.43 -5.61 3.51
N GLY A 102 -11.67 -6.58 4.01
CA GLY A 102 -12.10 -7.95 4.17
C GLY A 102 -12.32 -8.67 2.84
N VAL A 103 -12.85 -9.89 2.93
CA VAL A 103 -13.20 -10.74 1.79
C VAL A 103 -14.71 -10.72 1.59
N SER A 104 -15.17 -10.36 0.39
CA SER A 104 -16.58 -10.24 0.06
C SER A 104 -16.89 -10.78 -1.33
N LYS A 105 -18.11 -11.27 -1.53
CA LYS A 105 -18.67 -11.60 -2.84
C LYS A 105 -19.41 -10.42 -3.49
N ALA A 106 -19.49 -9.27 -2.82
CA ALA A 106 -20.10 -8.06 -3.36
C ALA A 106 -19.09 -7.28 -4.21
N TYR A 107 -19.46 -6.92 -5.41
CA TYR A 107 -18.71 -5.98 -6.22
C TYR A 107 -18.85 -4.58 -5.63
N SER A 108 -17.79 -4.06 -5.07
CA SER A 108 -17.75 -2.72 -4.51
C SER A 108 -16.53 -1.95 -5.04
N VAL A 109 -16.62 -0.63 -4.99
CA VAL A 109 -15.49 0.27 -5.24
C VAL A 109 -15.09 0.86 -3.90
N VAL A 110 -13.85 0.63 -3.51
CA VAL A 110 -13.28 1.15 -2.26
C VAL A 110 -12.61 2.48 -2.56
N ASP A 111 -12.77 3.43 -1.64
CA ASP A 111 -12.11 4.73 -1.78
C ASP A 111 -10.60 4.59 -1.54
N PHE A 112 -9.79 5.15 -2.44
CA PHE A 112 -8.34 5.21 -2.29
C PHE A 112 -7.92 5.95 -1.03
N ALA A 113 -8.72 6.91 -0.57
CA ALA A 113 -8.51 7.63 0.68
C ALA A 113 -8.42 6.70 1.91
N LEU A 114 -9.09 5.53 1.88
CA LEU A 114 -8.96 4.54 2.95
C LEU A 114 -7.53 3.95 2.99
N LEU A 115 -6.92 3.67 1.84
CA LEU A 115 -5.53 3.22 1.79
C LEU A 115 -4.59 4.31 2.29
N GLU A 116 -4.80 5.56 1.85
CA GLU A 116 -4.00 6.71 2.33
C GLU A 116 -4.14 6.93 3.84
N SER A 117 -5.33 6.73 4.41
CA SER A 117 -5.53 6.78 5.87
C SER A 117 -4.71 5.72 6.57
N CYS A 118 -4.74 4.47 6.10
CA CYS A 118 -3.93 3.39 6.69
C CYS A 118 -2.43 3.69 6.64
N VAL A 119 -1.96 4.26 5.53
CA VAL A 119 -0.56 4.67 5.37
C VAL A 119 -0.23 5.81 6.33
N ARG A 120 -1.08 6.83 6.42
CA ARG A 120 -0.89 7.98 7.32
C ARG A 120 -0.84 7.52 8.77
N ASP A 121 -1.77 6.67 9.19
CA ASP A 121 -1.84 6.17 10.57
C ASP A 121 -0.55 5.41 10.92
N ASN A 122 -0.10 4.52 10.04
CA ASN A 122 1.15 3.77 10.25
C ASN A 122 2.38 4.67 10.29
N LEU A 123 2.49 5.63 9.36
CA LEU A 123 3.63 6.55 9.32
C LEU A 123 3.61 7.53 10.51
N ASN A 124 2.44 7.97 10.95
CA ASN A 124 2.30 8.80 12.16
C ASN A 124 2.85 8.09 13.39
N GLU A 125 2.66 6.79 13.48
CA GLU A 125 3.17 6.00 14.60
C GLU A 125 4.66 5.68 14.46
N ASN A 126 5.12 5.30 13.27
CA ASN A 126 6.41 4.63 13.10
C ASN A 126 7.49 5.45 12.40
N ALA A 127 7.15 6.51 11.67
CA ALA A 127 8.12 7.27 10.91
C ALA A 127 8.74 8.43 11.69
N ASP A 128 9.99 8.71 11.39
CA ASP A 128 10.66 9.91 11.88
C ASP A 128 9.96 11.17 11.32
N ARG A 129 9.88 12.21 12.14
CA ARG A 129 9.31 13.49 11.72
C ARG A 129 10.37 14.32 11.02
N ALA A 130 10.04 14.75 9.82
CA ALA A 130 10.84 15.70 9.05
C ALA A 130 9.95 16.85 8.57
N MET A 131 10.52 18.04 8.47
CA MET A 131 9.88 19.19 7.88
C MET A 131 10.43 19.38 6.46
N ALA A 132 9.56 19.57 5.50
CA ALA A 132 9.93 19.90 4.13
C ALA A 132 9.16 21.16 3.70
N VAL A 133 9.85 22.15 3.17
CA VAL A 133 9.27 23.37 2.63
C VAL A 133 9.36 23.32 1.12
N LEU A 134 8.24 23.10 0.44
CA LEU A 134 8.20 22.87 -1.02
C LEU A 134 8.17 24.19 -1.82
N ARG A 135 7.55 25.22 -1.26
CA ARG A 135 7.44 26.57 -1.86
C ARG A 135 7.97 27.58 -0.87
N PRO A 136 9.30 27.69 -0.71
CA PRO A 136 9.92 28.43 0.37
C PRO A 136 9.63 29.94 0.24
N LEU A 137 9.03 30.50 1.29
CA LEU A 137 8.99 31.92 1.55
C LEU A 137 10.08 32.25 2.57
N LYS A 138 11.04 33.06 2.17
CA LYS A 138 12.12 33.52 3.07
C LYS A 138 11.54 34.54 4.06
N VAL A 139 11.74 34.31 5.33
CA VAL A 139 11.40 35.22 6.43
C VAL A 139 12.68 35.66 7.11
N VAL A 140 12.85 36.96 7.27
CA VAL A 140 13.99 37.58 7.99
C VAL A 140 13.44 38.15 9.29
N ILE A 141 14.07 37.76 10.41
CA ILE A 141 13.70 38.24 11.76
C ILE A 141 14.58 39.41 12.07
N ASP A 142 14.05 40.65 11.97
CA ASP A 142 14.84 41.90 12.06
C ASP A 142 15.57 42.10 13.41
N ASN A 143 14.97 41.66 14.50
CA ASN A 143 15.52 41.76 15.84
C ASN A 143 16.35 40.54 16.29
N TYR A 144 16.66 39.63 15.36
CA TYR A 144 17.55 38.49 15.66
C TYR A 144 18.98 38.80 15.18
N PRO A 145 20.03 38.50 16.00
CA PRO A 145 21.42 38.78 15.63
C PRO A 145 21.84 38.04 14.35
N GLU A 146 22.58 38.72 13.46
CA GLU A 146 22.99 38.18 12.15
C GLU A 146 23.89 36.94 12.26
N ASP A 147 24.81 36.97 13.22
CA ASP A 147 25.80 35.89 13.37
C ASP A 147 25.38 34.81 14.37
N LYS A 148 24.15 34.84 14.86
CA LYS A 148 23.66 33.90 15.85
C LYS A 148 22.91 32.73 15.20
N THR A 149 23.32 31.51 15.50
CA THR A 149 22.56 30.30 15.22
C THR A 149 22.31 29.56 16.52
N GLU A 150 21.08 29.18 16.78
CA GLU A 150 20.68 28.38 17.93
C GLU A 150 20.35 26.97 17.49
N GLU A 151 20.70 25.98 18.29
CA GLU A 151 20.35 24.60 18.07
C GLU A 151 19.09 24.26 18.86
N ILE A 152 18.00 23.99 18.17
CA ILE A 152 16.72 23.62 18.79
C ILE A 152 16.58 22.12 18.77
N ALA A 153 16.44 21.52 19.96
CA ALA A 153 16.16 20.08 20.07
C ALA A 153 14.70 19.78 19.82
N VAL A 154 14.42 18.97 18.79
CA VAL A 154 13.05 18.54 18.37
C VAL A 154 12.96 17.04 18.47
N ASP A 155 11.83 16.52 18.92
CA ASP A 155 11.61 15.08 19.00
C ASP A 155 11.64 14.46 17.59
N ILE A 156 12.34 13.33 17.46
CA ILE A 156 12.40 12.55 16.22
C ILE A 156 10.99 12.05 15.89
N ASN A 157 10.30 11.51 16.88
CA ASN A 157 8.88 11.17 16.79
C ASN A 157 8.21 11.46 18.15
N PRO A 158 7.21 12.37 18.21
CA PRO A 158 6.53 12.70 19.47
C PRO A 158 5.82 11.51 20.11
N ASN A 159 5.40 10.52 19.31
CA ASN A 159 4.73 9.30 19.81
C ASN A 159 5.72 8.26 20.34
N LYS A 160 7.03 8.44 20.07
CA LYS A 160 8.12 7.53 20.47
C LYS A 160 9.27 8.30 21.08
N PRO A 161 9.13 8.81 22.32
CA PRO A 161 10.17 9.60 22.99
C PRO A 161 11.52 8.86 23.13
N GLU A 162 11.49 7.53 23.13
CA GLU A 162 12.66 6.66 23.19
C GLU A 162 13.59 6.80 21.97
N LEU A 163 13.11 7.31 20.84
CA LEU A 163 13.93 7.60 19.66
C LEU A 163 14.82 8.84 19.85
N GLY A 164 14.57 9.60 20.93
CA GLY A 164 15.36 10.78 21.27
C GLY A 164 15.00 12.01 20.44
N LYS A 165 15.98 12.93 20.37
CA LYS A 165 15.81 14.23 19.72
C LYS A 165 16.83 14.42 18.60
N ARG A 166 16.45 15.19 17.60
CA ARG A 166 17.34 15.74 16.57
C ARG A 166 17.52 17.24 16.79
N THR A 167 18.63 17.75 16.34
CA THR A 167 18.91 19.19 16.40
C THR A 167 18.55 19.87 15.08
N VAL A 168 17.86 20.99 15.17
CA VAL A 168 17.50 21.84 14.03
C VAL A 168 18.11 23.21 14.23
N PRO A 169 18.92 23.71 13.29
CA PRO A 169 19.49 25.04 13.38
C PRO A 169 18.42 26.12 13.18
N PHE A 170 18.42 27.12 14.04
CA PHE A 170 17.55 28.30 13.93
C PHE A 170 18.42 29.56 13.83
N SER A 171 18.13 30.38 12.84
CA SER A 171 18.89 31.62 12.58
C SER A 171 17.94 32.77 12.22
N ARG A 172 18.50 33.94 11.96
CA ARG A 172 17.79 35.13 11.50
C ARG A 172 16.94 34.87 10.24
N GLU A 173 17.45 34.03 9.35
CA GLU A 173 16.77 33.66 8.13
C GLU A 173 16.14 32.28 8.28
N ILE A 174 14.82 32.20 8.09
CA ILE A 174 14.06 30.97 8.09
C ILE A 174 13.21 30.85 6.83
N TYR A 175 12.80 29.65 6.50
CA TYR A 175 11.93 29.38 5.35
C TYR A 175 10.64 28.76 5.85
N ILE A 176 9.52 29.30 5.40
CA ILE A 176 8.17 28.82 5.68
C ILE A 176 7.41 28.58 4.38
N GLU A 177 6.25 27.90 4.46
CA GLU A 177 5.34 27.70 3.32
C GLU A 177 4.08 28.53 3.50
#